data_37985a95adf87755a24698cdbf9d9b81
#
_entry.id   37985a95adf87755a24698cdbf9d9b81
#
_cell.length_a   1.000
_cell.length_b   1.000
_cell.length_c   1.000
_cell.angle_alpha   90.00
_cell.angle_beta   90.00
_cell.angle_gamma   90.00
#
_symmetry.space_group_name_H-M   'P 1'
#
loop_
_entity.id
_entity.type
_entity.pdbx_description
1 polymer ?
#
loop_
_entity_poly.entity_id
_entity_poly.type
_entity_poly.pdbx_seq_one_letter_code
_entity_poly.pdbx_strand_id
1 'polypeptide(L)'
;KVASNQTLTIEGSGISLPFEIPLSTGWNIMGYPATSAQNALNVIQSLIDNGKLQKVQDEVGNAIENLPIIGWVNNIGNFEPGKGYYIKVNSASAVTVNQPARSPLAKSQVATLAVPPSHYLPITETNPYLPMNVYVMSANVEGEPLKTGAEIAIYYQNRCITAAALPYPLNTENAYLPLIIGADDPLSEEIEGFNENDPISFKIWDGNEELLVSAKAVKYEDNAGLLKFNAHGTIVVELEAQRIPKEYSLHQNYPNPFNPTTTLRYELPKPGKVEIRIFDLQGRLVNQLVSEYQEVGKYSVVWNGCDNNGVPVPSGIYFYQLNTGSYSKTRKAILMK
;
A
#
# COMPACT_ATOMS: atom_id res chain seq x y z
N LYS A 1 -24.51 13.55 9.37
CA LYS A 1 -24.55 14.63 8.34
C LYS A 1 -25.82 15.44 8.50
N VAL A 2 -25.74 16.77 8.33
CA VAL A 2 -26.90 17.66 8.22
C VAL A 2 -27.06 18.06 6.75
N ALA A 3 -28.31 18.08 6.29
CA ALA A 3 -28.62 18.36 4.86
C ALA A 3 -28.42 19.83 4.44
N SER A 4 -28.20 20.71 5.40
CA SER A 4 -27.92 22.14 5.16
C SER A 4 -27.09 22.69 6.31
N ASN A 5 -26.42 23.84 6.08
CA ASN A 5 -25.70 24.53 7.14
C ASN A 5 -26.63 24.89 8.28
N GLN A 6 -26.37 24.33 9.44
CA GLN A 6 -27.10 24.60 10.67
C GLN A 6 -26.12 25.01 11.76
N THR A 7 -26.53 25.93 12.64
CA THR A 7 -25.73 26.34 13.80
C THR A 7 -26.28 25.64 15.03
N LEU A 8 -25.47 24.84 15.68
CA LEU A 8 -25.73 24.27 16.99
C LEU A 8 -25.09 25.19 18.06
N THR A 9 -25.89 25.82 18.87
CA THR A 9 -25.40 26.57 20.02
C THR A 9 -25.50 25.69 21.26
N ILE A 10 -24.36 25.47 21.93
CA ILE A 10 -24.29 24.70 23.18
C ILE A 10 -23.83 25.66 24.27
N GLU A 11 -24.68 25.80 25.32
CA GLU A 11 -24.32 26.56 26.51
C GLU A 11 -23.95 25.60 27.63
N GLY A 12 -22.88 25.91 28.36
CA GLY A 12 -22.42 25.10 29.49
C GLY A 12 -21.32 25.80 30.29
N SER A 13 -21.07 25.35 31.50
CA SER A 13 -19.93 25.81 32.30
C SER A 13 -18.64 25.16 31.80
N GLY A 14 -17.53 25.92 31.79
CA GLY A 14 -16.20 25.40 31.42
C GLY A 14 -15.80 24.23 32.32
N ILE A 15 -15.14 23.25 31.74
CA ILE A 15 -14.58 22.09 32.47
C ILE A 15 -13.31 22.53 33.19
N SER A 16 -13.20 22.22 34.48
CA SER A 16 -11.96 22.45 35.25
C SER A 16 -10.94 21.36 34.94
N LEU A 17 -9.70 21.76 34.64
CA LEU A 17 -8.59 20.84 34.46
C LEU A 17 -7.78 20.70 35.77
N PRO A 18 -7.21 19.54 36.11
CA PRO A 18 -7.21 18.30 35.28
C PRO A 18 -8.60 17.67 35.20
N PHE A 19 -8.88 17.07 34.02
CA PHE A 19 -10.13 16.35 33.78
C PHE A 19 -9.84 14.94 33.31
N GLU A 20 -10.53 13.97 33.95
CA GLU A 20 -10.36 12.56 33.62
C GLU A 20 -11.51 12.09 32.72
N ILE A 21 -11.16 11.51 31.57
CA ILE A 21 -12.07 10.96 30.58
C ILE A 21 -11.99 9.43 30.64
N PRO A 22 -13.06 8.75 31.17
CA PRO A 22 -13.05 7.29 31.22
C PRO A 22 -13.19 6.68 29.83
N LEU A 23 -12.48 5.56 29.60
CA LEU A 23 -12.48 4.81 28.36
C LEU A 23 -12.85 3.35 28.65
N SER A 24 -13.79 2.82 27.87
CA SER A 24 -14.14 1.41 27.84
C SER A 24 -13.25 0.66 26.84
N THR A 25 -13.04 -0.65 27.01
CA THR A 25 -12.34 -1.49 26.06
C THR A 25 -12.92 -1.36 24.65
N GLY A 26 -12.08 -1.23 23.65
CA GLY A 26 -12.47 -1.01 22.25
C GLY A 26 -12.50 0.48 21.87
N TRP A 27 -13.35 0.84 20.92
CA TRP A 27 -13.49 2.20 20.41
C TRP A 27 -14.32 3.10 21.34
N ASN A 28 -13.84 4.31 21.55
CA ASN A 28 -14.49 5.38 22.29
C ASN A 28 -14.48 6.67 21.46
N ILE A 29 -15.41 7.58 21.74
CA ILE A 29 -15.37 8.95 21.23
C ILE A 29 -14.92 9.85 22.39
N MET A 30 -13.82 10.55 22.20
CA MET A 30 -13.24 11.47 23.18
C MET A 30 -13.37 12.90 22.67
N GLY A 31 -14.15 13.75 23.39
CA GLY A 31 -14.10 15.19 23.18
C GLY A 31 -12.90 15.79 23.91
N TYR A 32 -12.16 16.68 23.27
CA TYR A 32 -11.02 17.34 23.91
C TYR A 32 -11.48 18.58 24.70
N PRO A 33 -11.37 18.60 26.06
CA PRO A 33 -12.03 19.60 26.91
C PRO A 33 -11.21 20.86 27.17
N ALA A 34 -9.91 20.89 26.80
CA ALA A 34 -9.07 22.05 27.07
C ALA A 34 -9.38 23.21 26.11
N THR A 35 -9.08 24.44 26.54
CA THR A 35 -9.29 25.66 25.76
C THR A 35 -8.14 26.05 24.86
N SER A 36 -7.03 25.28 24.88
CA SER A 36 -5.88 25.44 24.00
C SER A 36 -5.37 24.10 23.54
N ALA A 37 -4.73 24.09 22.36
CA ALA A 37 -4.16 22.89 21.78
C ALA A 37 -3.03 22.31 22.63
N GLN A 38 -2.92 20.98 22.67
CA GLN A 38 -1.83 20.27 23.32
C GLN A 38 -1.29 19.17 22.39
N ASN A 39 0.01 18.89 22.49
CA ASN A 39 0.61 17.76 21.80
C ASN A 39 -0.17 16.47 22.16
N ALA A 40 -0.76 15.83 21.14
CA ALA A 40 -1.62 14.69 21.34
C ALA A 40 -0.90 13.50 22.02
N LEU A 41 0.36 13.23 21.67
CA LEU A 41 1.14 12.18 22.34
C LEU A 41 1.32 12.46 23.82
N ASN A 42 1.58 13.72 24.23
CA ASN A 42 1.73 14.05 25.64
C ASN A 42 0.45 13.80 26.45
N VAL A 43 -0.70 14.06 25.85
CA VAL A 43 -1.99 13.87 26.52
C VAL A 43 -2.30 12.37 26.74
N ILE A 44 -1.92 11.52 25.79
CA ILE A 44 -2.19 10.08 25.84
C ILE A 44 -0.98 9.23 26.27
N GLN A 45 0.14 9.89 26.66
CA GLN A 45 1.38 9.18 26.98
C GLN A 45 1.19 8.08 28.04
N SER A 46 0.36 8.33 29.03
CA SER A 46 0.08 7.32 30.06
C SER A 46 -0.57 6.04 29.51
N LEU A 47 -1.38 6.16 28.47
CA LEU A 47 -1.97 4.99 27.80
C LEU A 47 -0.92 4.21 26.98
N ILE A 48 0.03 4.94 26.38
CA ILE A 48 1.15 4.34 25.66
C ILE A 48 2.06 3.60 26.63
N ASP A 49 2.49 4.26 27.71
CA ASP A 49 3.44 3.70 28.70
C ASP A 49 2.87 2.46 29.41
N ASN A 50 1.56 2.41 29.58
CA ASN A 50 0.87 1.26 30.18
C ASN A 50 0.44 0.20 29.14
N GLY A 51 0.82 0.34 27.88
CA GLY A 51 0.48 -0.60 26.80
C GLY A 51 -1.03 -0.73 26.54
N LYS A 52 -1.82 0.32 26.84
CA LYS A 52 -3.28 0.29 26.73
C LYS A 52 -3.80 0.90 25.42
N LEU A 53 -3.08 1.83 24.84
CA LEU A 53 -3.47 2.47 23.59
C LEU A 53 -3.26 1.53 22.40
N GLN A 54 -4.26 1.46 21.52
CA GLN A 54 -4.13 0.83 20.22
C GLN A 54 -4.05 1.86 19.10
N LYS A 55 -4.99 2.84 19.08
CA LYS A 55 -5.07 3.83 18.01
C LYS A 55 -5.82 5.07 18.49
N VAL A 56 -5.46 6.24 17.96
CA VAL A 56 -6.31 7.44 17.97
C VAL A 56 -6.51 7.89 16.54
N GLN A 57 -7.72 8.37 16.21
CA GLN A 57 -8.05 8.86 14.87
C GLN A 57 -8.86 10.14 14.95
N ASP A 58 -8.53 11.13 14.13
CA ASP A 58 -9.31 12.36 14.01
C ASP A 58 -10.42 12.25 12.95
N GLU A 59 -11.18 13.32 12.76
CA GLU A 59 -12.31 13.40 11.84
C GLU A 59 -11.93 13.27 10.36
N VAL A 60 -10.68 13.59 10.01
CA VAL A 60 -10.15 13.48 8.63
C VAL A 60 -9.38 12.19 8.39
N GLY A 61 -9.31 11.32 9.40
CA GLY A 61 -8.67 10.02 9.30
C GLY A 61 -7.19 10.00 9.67
N ASN A 62 -6.56 11.13 10.06
CA ASN A 62 -5.20 11.06 10.59
C ASN A 62 -5.15 10.25 11.86
N ALA A 63 -4.06 9.52 12.09
CA ALA A 63 -3.96 8.62 13.23
C ALA A 63 -2.69 8.79 14.06
N ILE A 64 -2.82 8.43 15.35
CA ILE A 64 -1.71 8.10 16.23
C ILE A 64 -1.78 6.60 16.45
N GLU A 65 -0.72 5.88 16.07
CA GLU A 65 -0.65 4.44 16.20
C GLU A 65 0.79 3.93 16.20
N ASN A 66 0.98 2.68 16.61
CA ASN A 66 2.29 2.06 16.66
C ASN A 66 2.52 1.25 15.38
N LEU A 67 3.43 1.72 14.52
CA LEU A 67 3.78 1.04 13.28
C LEU A 67 4.94 0.07 13.49
N PRO A 68 4.97 -1.07 12.78
CA PRO A 68 6.13 -1.96 12.77
C PRO A 68 7.40 -1.19 12.39
N ILE A 69 8.52 -1.47 13.07
CA ILE A 69 9.85 -0.89 12.81
C ILE A 69 9.97 0.58 13.24
N ILE A 70 8.97 1.44 12.96
CA ILE A 70 9.01 2.89 13.26
C ILE A 70 8.61 3.19 14.72
N GLY A 71 7.69 2.41 15.29
CA GLY A 71 7.09 2.70 16.59
C GLY A 71 5.91 3.69 16.48
N TRP A 72 5.66 4.45 17.55
CA TRP A 72 4.53 5.37 17.63
C TRP A 72 4.68 6.56 16.66
N VAL A 73 3.73 6.68 15.75
CA VAL A 73 3.61 7.81 14.82
C VAL A 73 2.47 8.73 15.25
N ASN A 74 2.61 10.03 15.00
CA ASN A 74 1.58 11.04 15.29
C ASN A 74 1.28 11.87 14.05
N ASN A 75 0.30 11.45 13.27
CA ASN A 75 -0.18 12.19 12.10
C ASN A 75 -1.31 13.19 12.45
N ILE A 76 -1.83 13.17 13.69
CA ILE A 76 -2.79 14.16 14.19
C ILE A 76 -2.07 15.45 14.60
N GLY A 77 -0.88 15.33 15.20
CA GLY A 77 -0.11 16.46 15.74
C GLY A 77 -0.60 16.85 17.12
N ASN A 78 -1.61 17.72 17.21
CA ASN A 78 -2.15 18.24 18.46
C ASN A 78 -3.64 17.87 18.60
N PHE A 79 -4.09 17.70 19.84
CA PHE A 79 -5.51 17.78 20.14
C PHE A 79 -5.95 19.23 20.20
N GLU A 80 -7.00 19.57 19.49
CA GLU A 80 -7.51 20.92 19.33
C GLU A 80 -8.79 21.15 20.12
N PRO A 81 -9.01 22.34 20.71
CA PRO A 81 -10.23 22.68 21.43
C PRO A 81 -11.49 22.45 20.62
N GLY A 82 -12.47 21.80 21.23
CA GLY A 82 -13.77 21.54 20.60
C GLY A 82 -13.79 20.44 19.55
N LYS A 83 -12.66 19.76 19.33
CA LYS A 83 -12.56 18.60 18.43
C LYS A 83 -12.87 17.29 19.16
N GLY A 84 -13.37 16.34 18.40
CA GLY A 84 -13.60 14.96 18.83
C GLY A 84 -12.60 14.01 18.17
N TYR A 85 -12.26 12.94 18.87
CA TYR A 85 -11.32 11.93 18.42
C TYR A 85 -11.86 10.55 18.72
N TYR A 86 -11.68 9.61 17.79
CA TYR A 86 -11.85 8.19 18.08
C TYR A 86 -10.60 7.68 18.79
N ILE A 87 -10.77 6.96 19.89
CA ILE A 87 -9.67 6.36 20.63
C ILE A 87 -9.98 4.90 20.94
N LYS A 88 -9.06 4.01 20.56
CA LYS A 88 -9.17 2.56 20.77
C LYS A 88 -8.20 2.12 21.85
N VAL A 89 -8.71 1.45 22.88
CA VAL A 89 -7.91 0.88 23.95
C VAL A 89 -8.18 -0.62 24.11
N ASN A 90 -7.15 -1.37 24.52
CA ASN A 90 -7.26 -2.82 24.71
C ASN A 90 -7.88 -3.23 26.05
N SER A 91 -7.98 -2.31 27.01
CA SER A 91 -8.61 -2.51 28.31
C SER A 91 -9.14 -1.20 28.88
N ALA A 92 -10.13 -1.27 29.76
CA ALA A 92 -10.69 -0.10 30.42
C ALA A 92 -9.59 0.76 31.09
N SER A 93 -9.65 2.06 30.86
CA SER A 93 -8.62 3.03 31.26
C SER A 93 -9.21 4.46 31.32
N ALA A 94 -8.35 5.46 31.44
CA ALA A 94 -8.76 6.85 31.36
C ALA A 94 -7.67 7.72 30.74
N VAL A 95 -8.08 8.83 30.12
CA VAL A 95 -7.17 9.92 29.69
C VAL A 95 -7.34 11.06 30.68
N THR A 96 -6.23 11.50 31.29
CA THR A 96 -6.23 12.71 32.12
C THR A 96 -5.73 13.89 31.30
N VAL A 97 -6.62 14.83 31.01
CA VAL A 97 -6.26 16.08 30.35
C VAL A 97 -5.86 17.10 31.39
N ASN A 98 -4.58 17.48 31.41
CA ASN A 98 -4.02 18.45 32.36
C ASN A 98 -4.09 19.87 31.80
N GLN A 99 -3.84 20.87 32.66
CA GLN A 99 -3.59 22.23 32.19
C GLN A 99 -2.45 22.23 31.16
N PRO A 100 -2.61 22.98 30.06
CA PRO A 100 -1.55 23.08 29.06
C PRO A 100 -0.27 23.63 29.71
N ALA A 101 0.78 22.81 29.71
CA ALA A 101 2.10 23.31 30.04
C ALA A 101 2.54 24.29 28.93
N ARG A 102 3.42 25.23 29.26
CA ARG A 102 4.09 26.11 28.26
C ARG A 102 5.10 25.31 27.43
N SER A 103 4.72 24.13 26.98
CA SER A 103 5.55 23.30 26.09
C SER A 103 5.32 23.72 24.65
N PRO A 104 6.35 23.70 23.80
CA PRO A 104 6.15 23.93 22.37
C PRO A 104 5.14 22.92 21.86
N LEU A 105 4.17 23.38 21.08
CA LEU A 105 3.25 22.52 20.34
C LEU A 105 4.12 21.55 19.50
N ALA A 106 3.67 20.32 19.38
CA ALA A 106 4.33 19.39 18.48
C ALA A 106 4.41 20.06 17.12
N LYS A 107 5.62 20.21 16.60
CA LYS A 107 5.72 20.15 15.14
C LYS A 107 5.17 18.76 14.82
N SER A 108 3.99 18.74 14.20
CA SER A 108 3.46 17.51 13.65
C SER A 108 4.64 16.77 13.03
N GLN A 109 4.96 15.56 13.49
CA GLN A 109 5.69 14.60 12.65
C GLN A 109 4.70 14.10 11.58
N VAL A 110 3.89 15.03 11.08
CA VAL A 110 3.16 14.80 9.87
C VAL A 110 4.24 14.39 8.91
N ALA A 111 4.22 13.15 8.55
CA ALA A 111 4.89 12.70 7.36
C ALA A 111 4.82 13.86 6.41
N THR A 112 5.95 14.40 6.11
CA THR A 112 6.17 15.65 5.42
C THR A 112 5.09 15.83 4.40
N LEU A 113 4.24 16.81 4.55
CA LEU A 113 3.06 17.13 3.78
C LEU A 113 3.00 16.34 2.48
N ALA A 114 2.11 15.34 2.39
CA ALA A 114 1.89 14.63 1.15
C ALA A 114 1.73 15.69 0.08
N VAL A 115 2.67 15.74 -0.86
CA VAL A 115 2.61 16.72 -1.93
C VAL A 115 1.39 16.39 -2.76
N PRO A 116 0.49 17.36 -3.06
CA PRO A 116 -0.67 17.07 -3.89
C PRO A 116 -0.25 16.40 -5.19
N PRO A 117 -0.92 15.33 -5.62
CA PRO A 117 -0.62 14.68 -6.87
C PRO A 117 -1.00 15.58 -8.05
N SER A 118 -0.32 15.43 -9.16
CA SER A 118 -0.59 16.17 -10.40
C SER A 118 -1.13 15.30 -11.53
N HIS A 119 -0.82 14.01 -11.49
CA HIS A 119 -1.24 13.02 -12.48
C HIS A 119 -2.52 12.29 -12.04
N TYR A 120 -2.54 11.78 -10.81
CA TYR A 120 -3.72 11.15 -10.27
C TYR A 120 -4.63 12.17 -9.59
N LEU A 121 -5.91 12.17 -9.97
CA LEU A 121 -6.91 13.09 -9.42
C LEU A 121 -7.86 12.30 -8.50
N PRO A 122 -7.71 12.40 -7.18
CA PRO A 122 -8.65 11.78 -6.24
C PRO A 122 -10.08 12.30 -6.42
N ILE A 123 -11.06 11.41 -6.29
CA ILE A 123 -12.48 11.78 -6.41
C ILE A 123 -13.02 12.53 -5.20
N THR A 124 -12.35 12.45 -4.06
CA THR A 124 -12.80 13.07 -2.80
C THR A 124 -11.78 14.09 -2.30
N GLU A 125 -12.24 15.33 -2.13
CA GLU A 125 -11.54 16.36 -1.34
C GLU A 125 -12.06 16.42 0.11
N THR A 126 -13.02 15.54 0.48
CA THR A 126 -13.78 15.60 1.72
C THR A 126 -13.32 14.51 2.71
N ASN A 127 -13.75 14.66 3.96
CA ASN A 127 -13.47 13.71 5.02
C ASN A 127 -13.93 12.30 4.66
N PRO A 128 -13.04 11.30 4.67
CA PRO A 128 -13.39 9.94 4.33
C PRO A 128 -14.38 9.38 5.37
N TYR A 129 -15.43 8.70 4.89
CA TYR A 129 -16.36 7.99 5.77
C TYR A 129 -15.68 6.72 6.29
N LEU A 130 -15.73 6.45 7.62
CA LEU A 130 -15.10 5.31 8.28
C LEU A 130 -13.65 5.07 7.81
N PRO A 131 -12.73 6.02 8.05
CA PRO A 131 -11.40 6.02 7.42
C PRO A 131 -10.52 4.83 7.83
N MET A 132 -9.74 4.34 6.86
CA MET A 132 -8.66 3.37 7.04
C MET A 132 -7.32 4.03 6.70
N ASN A 133 -6.27 3.71 7.46
CA ASN A 133 -4.92 4.20 7.22
C ASN A 133 -4.11 3.19 6.42
N VAL A 134 -3.43 3.67 5.39
CA VAL A 134 -2.49 2.91 4.57
C VAL A 134 -1.12 3.57 4.65
N TYR A 135 -0.13 2.84 5.15
CA TYR A 135 1.24 3.34 5.26
C TYR A 135 2.14 2.63 4.26
N VAL A 136 2.66 3.39 3.31
CA VAL A 136 3.65 2.89 2.36
C VAL A 136 5.04 3.08 2.95
N MET A 137 5.70 1.97 3.31
CA MET A 137 7.03 1.99 3.94
C MET A 137 8.17 2.00 2.94
N SER A 138 7.95 1.40 1.79
CA SER A 138 8.89 1.44 0.67
C SER A 138 8.15 1.42 -0.65
N ALA A 139 8.71 2.08 -1.64
CA ALA A 139 8.19 2.07 -2.99
C ALA A 139 9.37 2.06 -3.97
N ASN A 140 9.55 0.96 -4.68
CA ASN A 140 10.68 0.74 -5.57
C ASN A 140 10.20 0.50 -7.00
N VAL A 141 11.06 0.77 -7.96
CA VAL A 141 10.91 0.36 -9.35
C VAL A 141 12.14 -0.44 -9.77
N GLU A 142 11.94 -1.72 -10.12
CA GLU A 142 13.03 -2.64 -10.52
C GLU A 142 14.16 -2.73 -9.47
N GLY A 143 13.81 -2.68 -8.17
CA GLY A 143 14.72 -2.74 -7.04
C GLY A 143 15.33 -1.41 -6.60
N GLU A 144 15.09 -0.31 -7.34
CA GLU A 144 15.58 1.02 -6.99
C GLU A 144 14.46 1.87 -6.39
N PRO A 145 14.72 2.69 -5.35
CA PRO A 145 13.71 3.55 -4.77
C PRO A 145 13.08 4.52 -5.78
N LEU A 146 11.77 4.69 -5.73
CA LEU A 146 11.09 5.72 -6.48
C LEU A 146 11.60 7.12 -6.12
N LYS A 147 11.70 7.96 -7.13
CA LYS A 147 12.22 9.33 -6.97
C LYS A 147 11.17 10.27 -6.39
N THR A 148 11.63 11.37 -5.80
CA THR A 148 10.80 12.52 -5.45
C THR A 148 9.91 12.94 -6.62
N GLY A 149 8.64 13.22 -6.35
CA GLY A 149 7.64 13.59 -7.35
C GLY A 149 6.93 12.41 -8.02
N ALA A 150 7.37 11.16 -7.80
CA ALA A 150 6.58 9.99 -8.18
C ALA A 150 5.27 9.98 -7.38
N GLU A 151 4.18 9.54 -7.99
CA GLU A 151 2.87 9.55 -7.36
C GLU A 151 2.37 8.13 -7.09
N ILE A 152 1.81 7.94 -5.91
CA ILE A 152 1.20 6.69 -5.48
C ILE A 152 -0.29 6.95 -5.27
N ALA A 153 -1.12 6.15 -5.92
CA ALA A 153 -2.57 6.24 -5.84
C ALA A 153 -3.20 4.92 -5.41
N ILE A 154 -4.32 5.01 -4.73
CA ILE A 154 -5.17 3.86 -4.40
C ILE A 154 -6.46 3.98 -5.22
N TYR A 155 -6.80 2.88 -5.88
CA TYR A 155 -7.93 2.77 -6.80
C TYR A 155 -8.96 1.77 -6.29
N TYR A 156 -10.22 2.10 -6.52
CA TYR A 156 -11.36 1.21 -6.38
C TYR A 156 -12.29 1.36 -7.61
N GLN A 157 -12.66 0.25 -8.24
CA GLN A 157 -13.53 0.22 -9.44
C GLN A 157 -13.15 1.27 -10.51
N ASN A 158 -11.86 1.38 -10.84
CA ASN A 158 -11.30 2.36 -11.79
C ASN A 158 -11.38 3.85 -11.36
N ARG A 159 -11.76 4.14 -10.12
CA ARG A 159 -11.74 5.49 -9.55
C ARG A 159 -10.53 5.67 -8.65
N CYS A 160 -9.87 6.81 -8.73
CA CYS A 160 -8.80 7.20 -7.81
C CYS A 160 -9.42 7.66 -6.49
N ILE A 161 -9.28 6.88 -5.43
CA ILE A 161 -9.83 7.22 -4.11
C ILE A 161 -8.92 8.20 -3.39
N THR A 162 -7.62 7.93 -3.38
CA THR A 162 -6.61 8.81 -2.79
C THR A 162 -5.32 8.72 -3.57
N ALA A 163 -4.54 9.78 -3.56
CA ALA A 163 -3.21 9.80 -4.15
C ALA A 163 -2.32 10.82 -3.45
N ALA A 164 -1.02 10.59 -3.50
CA ALA A 164 -0.02 11.55 -3.04
C ALA A 164 1.27 11.41 -3.84
N ALA A 165 1.96 12.54 -4.05
CA ALA A 165 3.30 12.54 -4.59
C ALA A 165 4.33 12.36 -3.48
N LEU A 166 5.40 11.63 -3.78
CA LEU A 166 6.51 11.40 -2.86
C LEU A 166 7.31 12.69 -2.63
N PRO A 167 7.37 13.20 -1.40
CA PRO A 167 8.20 14.36 -1.09
C PRO A 167 9.70 14.03 -1.10
N TYR A 168 10.05 12.76 -0.90
CA TYR A 168 11.39 12.18 -0.92
C TYR A 168 11.29 10.66 -1.17
N PRO A 169 12.37 9.98 -1.58
CA PRO A 169 12.41 8.53 -1.69
C PRO A 169 12.17 7.84 -0.33
N LEU A 170 11.37 6.77 -0.32
CA LEU A 170 11.07 6.00 0.90
C LEU A 170 12.17 4.95 1.16
N ASN A 171 13.43 5.38 1.33
CA ASN A 171 14.60 4.52 1.52
C ASN A 171 15.43 4.88 2.77
N THR A 172 14.91 5.76 3.62
CA THR A 172 15.56 6.15 4.88
C THR A 172 14.81 5.58 6.09
N GLU A 173 15.52 5.35 7.19
CA GLU A 173 14.91 4.97 8.46
C GLU A 173 13.78 5.94 8.82
N ASN A 174 12.63 5.38 9.19
CA ASN A 174 11.42 6.11 9.58
C ASN A 174 10.73 6.90 8.46
N ALA A 175 11.12 6.75 7.18
CA ALA A 175 10.36 7.31 6.07
C ALA A 175 9.12 6.44 5.79
N TYR A 176 7.98 7.09 5.61
CA TYR A 176 6.74 6.46 5.17
C TYR A 176 5.83 7.48 4.48
N LEU A 177 4.94 7.01 3.62
CA LEU A 177 3.88 7.82 3.03
C LEU A 177 2.54 7.39 3.65
N PRO A 178 1.85 8.25 4.42
CA PRO A 178 0.51 7.98 4.88
C PRO A 178 -0.48 8.29 3.77
N LEU A 179 -1.41 7.36 3.52
CA LEU A 179 -2.58 7.54 2.69
C LEU A 179 -3.82 7.20 3.51
N ILE A 180 -4.90 7.90 3.26
CA ILE A 180 -6.17 7.67 3.94
C ILE A 180 -7.19 7.30 2.87
N ILE A 181 -7.92 6.21 3.10
CA ILE A 181 -9.04 5.77 2.28
C ILE A 181 -10.28 5.66 3.15
N GLY A 182 -11.47 5.76 2.57
CA GLY A 182 -12.74 5.69 3.29
C GLY A 182 -13.62 4.55 2.81
N ALA A 183 -14.61 4.22 3.63
CA ALA A 183 -15.74 3.43 3.18
C ALA A 183 -16.63 4.26 2.23
N ASP A 184 -17.41 3.57 1.43
CA ASP A 184 -18.47 4.17 0.65
C ASP A 184 -19.57 4.72 1.60
N ASP A 185 -19.99 5.98 1.41
CA ASP A 185 -21.01 6.57 2.23
C ASP A 185 -22.40 6.13 1.70
N PRO A 186 -23.18 5.36 2.47
CA PRO A 186 -24.49 4.87 2.02
C PRO A 186 -25.52 5.97 1.78
N LEU A 187 -25.22 7.22 2.15
CA LEU A 187 -26.04 8.40 1.92
C LEU A 187 -25.63 9.18 0.67
N SER A 188 -24.53 8.80 0.02
CA SER A 188 -24.08 9.34 -1.26
C SER A 188 -24.67 8.52 -2.41
N GLU A 189 -25.02 9.19 -3.54
CA GLU A 189 -25.41 8.50 -4.77
C GLU A 189 -24.22 8.02 -5.60
N GLU A 190 -23.02 8.55 -5.32
CA GLU A 190 -21.78 8.18 -6.00
C GLU A 190 -20.94 7.24 -5.13
N ILE A 191 -20.24 6.33 -5.78
CA ILE A 191 -19.25 5.47 -5.09
C ILE A 191 -18.05 6.34 -4.73
N GLU A 192 -17.86 6.61 -3.44
CA GLU A 192 -16.80 7.47 -2.91
C GLU A 192 -15.70 6.66 -2.18
N GLY A 193 -15.91 5.37 -1.94
CA GLY A 193 -15.01 4.55 -1.15
C GLY A 193 -15.21 3.06 -1.32
N PHE A 194 -14.76 2.31 -0.35
CA PHE A 194 -14.72 0.85 -0.32
C PHE A 194 -15.86 0.25 0.47
N ASN A 195 -16.28 -0.96 0.12
CA ASN A 195 -17.02 -1.81 1.05
C ASN A 195 -16.06 -2.59 1.94
N GLU A 196 -16.56 -3.08 3.07
CA GLU A 196 -15.78 -3.91 3.99
C GLU A 196 -15.25 -5.18 3.27
N ASN A 197 -13.95 -5.46 3.41
CA ASN A 197 -13.20 -6.52 2.74
C ASN A 197 -12.97 -6.36 1.23
N ASP A 198 -13.29 -5.24 0.62
CA ASP A 198 -12.93 -4.98 -0.77
C ASP A 198 -11.40 -4.93 -0.96
N PRO A 199 -10.89 -5.44 -2.09
CA PRO A 199 -9.46 -5.44 -2.36
C PRO A 199 -8.95 -4.02 -2.64
N ILE A 200 -7.78 -3.69 -2.06
CA ILE A 200 -7.08 -2.43 -2.29
C ILE A 200 -6.10 -2.63 -3.45
N SER A 201 -6.17 -1.76 -4.46
CA SER A 201 -5.24 -1.75 -5.59
C SER A 201 -4.44 -0.44 -5.65
N PHE A 202 -3.17 -0.56 -6.02
CA PHE A 202 -2.25 0.55 -6.13
C PHE A 202 -1.89 0.84 -7.58
N LYS A 203 -1.68 2.13 -7.87
CA LYS A 203 -1.06 2.59 -9.10
C LYS A 203 0.10 3.52 -8.78
N ILE A 204 1.11 3.52 -9.63
CA ILE A 204 2.29 4.37 -9.48
C ILE A 204 2.56 5.06 -10.81
N TRP A 205 2.78 6.38 -10.74
CA TRP A 205 3.30 7.21 -11.80
C TRP A 205 4.71 7.66 -11.44
N ASP A 206 5.72 7.37 -12.28
CA ASP A 206 7.13 7.69 -11.99
C ASP A 206 7.57 9.10 -12.44
N GLY A 207 6.64 9.89 -12.94
CA GLY A 207 6.87 11.19 -13.57
C GLY A 207 6.85 11.13 -15.09
N ASN A 208 6.92 9.94 -15.71
CA ASN A 208 6.93 9.74 -17.16
C ASN A 208 5.93 8.69 -17.63
N GLU A 209 5.71 7.62 -16.86
CA GLU A 209 4.85 6.51 -17.24
C GLU A 209 4.21 5.85 -16.03
N GLU A 210 3.03 5.24 -16.24
CA GLU A 210 2.37 4.40 -15.25
C GLU A 210 3.11 3.06 -15.15
N LEU A 211 3.28 2.56 -13.91
CA LEU A 211 4.03 1.35 -13.63
C LEU A 211 3.09 0.19 -13.24
N LEU A 212 3.52 -1.03 -13.48
CA LEU A 212 2.88 -2.23 -12.93
C LEU A 212 3.30 -2.39 -11.46
N VAL A 213 2.32 -2.40 -10.57
CA VAL A 213 2.56 -2.44 -9.12
C VAL A 213 2.25 -3.81 -8.55
N SER A 214 3.17 -4.33 -7.77
CA SER A 214 2.95 -5.44 -6.84
C SER A 214 3.05 -4.89 -5.42
N ALA A 215 1.99 -5.05 -4.66
CA ALA A 215 1.95 -4.60 -3.26
C ALA A 215 2.03 -5.80 -2.33
N LYS A 216 2.89 -5.70 -1.31
CA LYS A 216 3.04 -6.70 -0.27
C LYS A 216 2.66 -6.06 1.06
N ALA A 217 1.64 -6.60 1.73
CA ALA A 217 1.34 -6.21 3.10
C ALA A 217 2.44 -6.68 4.04
N VAL A 218 2.99 -5.75 4.81
CA VAL A 218 3.82 -6.05 5.97
C VAL A 218 2.86 -6.44 7.09
N LYS A 219 3.09 -7.58 7.74
CA LYS A 219 2.19 -8.18 8.72
C LYS A 219 1.76 -7.16 9.80
N TYR A 220 0.46 -6.85 9.85
CA TYR A 220 -0.19 -6.14 10.93
C TYR A 220 -1.22 -7.04 11.60
N GLU A 221 -1.53 -6.84 12.90
CA GLU A 221 -2.15 -7.84 13.78
C GLU A 221 -3.51 -8.38 13.30
N ASP A 222 -4.31 -7.62 12.58
CA ASP A 222 -5.70 -7.98 12.26
C ASP A 222 -5.94 -8.47 10.81
N ASN A 223 -4.98 -8.32 9.90
CA ASN A 223 -5.16 -8.65 8.48
C ASN A 223 -3.95 -9.39 7.88
N ALA A 224 -3.59 -10.54 8.41
CA ALA A 224 -2.49 -11.40 7.97
C ALA A 224 -2.22 -11.41 6.44
N GLY A 225 -1.62 -10.34 5.91
CA GLY A 225 -1.17 -10.27 4.51
C GLY A 225 -2.24 -9.96 3.46
N LEU A 226 -3.46 -9.58 3.83
CA LEU A 226 -4.52 -9.26 2.88
C LEU A 226 -4.60 -7.75 2.63
N LEU A 227 -4.49 -7.35 1.36
CA LEU A 227 -4.70 -5.98 0.88
C LEU A 227 -6.21 -5.72 0.76
N LYS A 228 -6.89 -5.54 1.90
CA LYS A 228 -8.34 -5.36 1.96
C LYS A 228 -8.70 -4.17 2.82
N PHE A 229 -9.78 -3.49 2.44
CA PHE A 229 -10.36 -2.41 3.23
C PHE A 229 -10.97 -2.97 4.52
N ASN A 230 -10.72 -2.29 5.62
CA ASN A 230 -11.33 -2.52 6.92
C ASN A 230 -11.55 -1.16 7.59
N ALA A 231 -12.79 -0.85 7.93
CA ALA A 231 -13.16 0.42 8.55
C ALA A 231 -12.36 0.66 9.85
N HIS A 232 -11.79 1.85 10.00
CA HIS A 232 -10.87 2.24 11.08
C HIS A 232 -9.60 1.39 11.20
N GLY A 233 -9.37 0.51 10.22
CA GLY A 233 -8.20 -0.37 10.16
C GLY A 233 -6.91 0.37 9.81
N THR A 234 -5.84 -0.41 9.78
CA THR A 234 -4.52 0.03 9.34
C THR A 234 -3.86 -1.06 8.54
N ILE A 235 -3.22 -0.70 7.45
CA ILE A 235 -2.36 -1.58 6.68
C ILE A 235 -1.02 -0.90 6.39
N VAL A 236 0.04 -1.68 6.50
CA VAL A 236 1.40 -1.25 6.15
C VAL A 236 1.82 -2.04 4.93
N VAL A 237 2.32 -1.35 3.90
CA VAL A 237 2.65 -1.97 2.62
C VAL A 237 4.05 -1.60 2.14
N GLU A 238 4.66 -2.54 1.43
CA GLU A 238 5.82 -2.34 0.58
C GLU A 238 5.35 -2.47 -0.87
N LEU A 239 5.74 -1.52 -1.72
CA LEU A 239 5.38 -1.48 -3.13
C LEU A 239 6.62 -1.76 -3.98
N GLU A 240 6.51 -2.74 -4.86
CA GLU A 240 7.49 -3.01 -5.91
C GLU A 240 6.83 -2.81 -7.26
N ALA A 241 7.45 -2.01 -8.11
CA ALA A 241 6.91 -1.66 -9.41
C ALA A 241 7.85 -2.09 -10.53
N GLN A 242 7.27 -2.34 -11.69
CA GLN A 242 7.99 -2.66 -12.92
C GLN A 242 7.50 -1.77 -14.06
N ARG A 243 8.41 -1.42 -14.97
CA ARG A 243 8.04 -0.72 -16.20
C ARG A 243 7.21 -1.62 -17.09
N ILE A 244 6.16 -1.05 -17.67
CA ILE A 244 5.34 -1.74 -18.66
C ILE A 244 6.19 -1.99 -19.90
N PRO A 245 6.37 -3.26 -20.34
CA PRO A 245 7.07 -3.55 -21.56
C PRO A 245 6.39 -2.88 -22.77
N LYS A 246 7.16 -2.22 -23.64
CA LYS A 246 6.63 -1.56 -24.84
C LYS A 246 6.54 -2.51 -26.05
N GLU A 247 7.32 -3.58 -26.03
CA GLU A 247 7.41 -4.57 -27.09
C GLU A 247 7.49 -6.00 -26.53
N TYR A 248 7.04 -6.95 -27.34
CA TYR A 248 7.28 -8.36 -27.02
C TYR A 248 8.78 -8.65 -27.09
N SER A 249 9.32 -9.29 -26.10
CA SER A 249 10.73 -9.68 -26.07
C SER A 249 10.89 -11.12 -25.57
N LEU A 250 11.82 -11.85 -26.20
CA LEU A 250 12.35 -13.11 -25.69
C LEU A 250 13.86 -12.94 -25.55
N HIS A 251 14.37 -12.99 -24.31
CA HIS A 251 15.78 -12.79 -24.02
C HIS A 251 16.58 -14.07 -24.19
N GLN A 252 17.90 -13.94 -24.31
CA GLN A 252 18.81 -15.09 -24.27
C GLN A 252 18.71 -15.77 -22.91
N ASN A 253 18.57 -17.10 -22.90
CA ASN A 253 18.56 -17.87 -21.65
C ASN A 253 19.88 -17.71 -20.89
N TYR A 254 19.78 -17.68 -19.57
CA TYR A 254 20.94 -17.57 -18.70
C TYR A 254 20.88 -18.58 -17.55
N PRO A 255 21.98 -19.30 -17.31
CA PRO A 255 23.23 -19.36 -18.08
C PRO A 255 23.04 -19.99 -19.50
N ASN A 256 23.96 -19.70 -20.44
CA ASN A 256 24.03 -20.35 -21.72
C ASN A 256 25.51 -20.37 -22.22
N PRO A 257 26.19 -21.52 -22.30
CA PRO A 257 25.71 -22.87 -22.03
C PRO A 257 25.23 -23.09 -20.60
N PHE A 258 24.37 -24.10 -20.34
CA PHE A 258 23.80 -24.36 -19.03
C PHE A 258 23.93 -25.83 -18.61
N ASN A 259 23.91 -26.11 -17.28
CA ASN A 259 24.00 -27.45 -16.69
C ASN A 259 23.28 -27.49 -15.33
N PRO A 260 22.24 -28.28 -15.13
CA PRO A 260 21.26 -28.68 -16.14
C PRO A 260 20.14 -27.66 -16.29
N THR A 261 20.19 -26.53 -15.53
CA THR A 261 19.12 -25.54 -15.43
C THR A 261 19.48 -24.22 -16.11
N THR A 262 18.47 -23.59 -16.71
CA THR A 262 18.58 -22.24 -17.29
C THR A 262 17.28 -21.48 -17.13
N THR A 263 17.33 -20.17 -17.05
CA THR A 263 16.18 -19.27 -16.98
C THR A 263 15.95 -18.60 -18.32
N LEU A 264 14.71 -18.70 -18.80
CA LEU A 264 14.21 -18.01 -19.98
C LEU A 264 13.43 -16.78 -19.50
N ARG A 265 13.74 -15.61 -20.03
CA ARG A 265 13.05 -14.35 -19.70
C ARG A 265 12.36 -13.81 -20.93
N TYR A 266 11.14 -13.31 -20.74
CA TYR A 266 10.35 -12.71 -21.82
C TYR A 266 9.46 -11.59 -21.30
N GLU A 267 9.01 -10.73 -22.22
CA GLU A 267 8.23 -9.55 -21.90
C GLU A 267 6.97 -9.50 -22.77
N LEU A 268 5.87 -9.10 -22.16
CA LEU A 268 4.56 -9.01 -22.76
C LEU A 268 4.02 -7.58 -22.63
N PRO A 269 3.89 -6.81 -23.74
CA PRO A 269 3.32 -5.46 -23.71
C PRO A 269 1.79 -5.47 -23.65
N LYS A 270 1.16 -6.62 -23.89
CA LYS A 270 -0.29 -6.82 -23.87
C LYS A 270 -0.63 -8.17 -23.27
N PRO A 271 -1.77 -8.28 -22.57
CA PRO A 271 -2.24 -9.55 -22.05
C PRO A 271 -2.63 -10.50 -23.19
N GLY A 272 -2.47 -11.79 -22.95
CA GLY A 272 -2.82 -12.79 -23.95
C GLY A 272 -2.39 -14.20 -23.61
N LYS A 273 -2.78 -15.15 -24.48
CA LYS A 273 -2.32 -16.53 -24.36
C LYS A 273 -0.82 -16.61 -24.73
N VAL A 274 -0.04 -17.22 -23.84
CA VAL A 274 1.41 -17.36 -23.96
C VAL A 274 1.79 -18.82 -23.98
N GLU A 275 2.70 -19.18 -24.90
CA GLU A 275 3.30 -20.50 -24.97
C GLU A 275 4.82 -20.38 -25.05
N ILE A 276 5.53 -21.10 -24.15
CA ILE A 276 6.98 -21.29 -24.21
C ILE A 276 7.22 -22.78 -24.47
N ARG A 277 7.81 -23.08 -25.63
CA ARG A 277 8.10 -24.45 -26.08
C ARG A 277 9.58 -24.64 -26.33
N ILE A 278 10.07 -25.84 -26.02
CA ILE A 278 11.44 -26.29 -26.29
C ILE A 278 11.42 -27.30 -27.43
N PHE A 279 12.34 -27.15 -28.37
CA PHE A 279 12.48 -28.05 -29.53
C PHE A 279 13.92 -28.55 -29.63
N ASP A 280 14.09 -29.75 -30.19
CA ASP A 280 15.40 -30.28 -30.59
C ASP A 280 15.84 -29.74 -31.98
N LEU A 281 17.03 -30.18 -32.44
CA LEU A 281 17.57 -29.81 -33.77
C LEU A 281 16.69 -30.27 -34.95
N GLN A 282 15.85 -31.28 -34.78
CA GLN A 282 14.94 -31.79 -35.79
C GLN A 282 13.57 -31.08 -35.74
N GLY A 283 13.40 -30.09 -34.84
CA GLY A 283 12.13 -29.38 -34.68
C GLY A 283 11.06 -30.15 -33.92
N ARG A 284 11.40 -31.26 -33.27
CA ARG A 284 10.48 -32.04 -32.45
C ARG A 284 10.26 -31.34 -31.10
N LEU A 285 9.02 -31.28 -30.63
CA LEU A 285 8.71 -30.75 -29.32
C LEU A 285 9.35 -31.61 -28.23
N VAL A 286 10.15 -30.98 -27.38
CA VAL A 286 10.81 -31.60 -26.22
C VAL A 286 10.05 -31.28 -24.95
N ASN A 287 9.69 -30.02 -24.73
CA ASN A 287 8.98 -29.58 -23.53
C ASN A 287 8.11 -28.36 -23.84
N GLN A 288 7.00 -28.22 -23.07
CA GLN A 288 6.15 -27.04 -23.06
C GLN A 288 6.15 -26.44 -21.65
N LEU A 289 6.95 -25.41 -21.45
CA LEU A 289 7.17 -24.80 -20.13
C LEU A 289 6.03 -23.90 -19.69
N VAL A 290 5.37 -23.22 -20.64
CA VAL A 290 4.25 -22.31 -20.39
C VAL A 290 3.15 -22.54 -21.42
N SER A 291 1.89 -22.54 -20.98
CA SER A 291 0.71 -22.59 -21.86
C SER A 291 -0.50 -22.04 -21.12
N GLU A 292 -0.56 -20.74 -20.92
CA GLU A 292 -1.59 -20.08 -20.12
C GLU A 292 -1.86 -18.65 -20.61
N TYR A 293 -2.92 -18.04 -20.12
CA TYR A 293 -3.16 -16.61 -20.30
C TYR A 293 -2.36 -15.84 -19.26
N GLN A 294 -1.61 -14.82 -19.72
CA GLN A 294 -0.79 -13.98 -18.87
C GLN A 294 -1.10 -12.50 -19.12
N GLU A 295 -1.04 -11.70 -18.08
CA GLU A 295 -1.20 -10.26 -18.12
C GLU A 295 0.05 -9.57 -18.70
N VAL A 296 -0.03 -8.25 -18.91
CA VAL A 296 1.15 -7.44 -19.26
C VAL A 296 2.22 -7.56 -18.20
N GLY A 297 3.49 -7.67 -18.60
CA GLY A 297 4.59 -7.79 -17.62
C GLY A 297 5.86 -8.44 -18.13
N LYS A 298 6.82 -8.57 -17.20
CA LYS A 298 8.09 -9.28 -17.39
C LYS A 298 8.01 -10.61 -16.67
N TYR A 299 8.36 -11.68 -17.37
CA TYR A 299 8.22 -13.05 -16.89
C TYR A 299 9.52 -13.82 -16.98
N SER A 300 9.63 -14.85 -16.16
CA SER A 300 10.72 -15.81 -16.24
C SER A 300 10.22 -17.23 -15.98
N VAL A 301 10.78 -18.20 -16.70
CA VAL A 301 10.51 -19.63 -16.49
C VAL A 301 11.83 -20.40 -16.54
N VAL A 302 11.94 -21.41 -15.68
CA VAL A 302 13.13 -22.25 -15.60
C VAL A 302 12.93 -23.51 -16.42
N TRP A 303 13.93 -23.84 -17.27
CA TRP A 303 14.04 -25.16 -17.88
C TRP A 303 15.17 -25.93 -17.22
N ASN A 304 14.85 -27.12 -16.74
CA ASN A 304 15.75 -28.02 -16.01
C ASN A 304 16.44 -29.06 -16.90
N GLY A 305 16.39 -28.91 -18.22
CA GLY A 305 16.99 -29.84 -19.17
C GLY A 305 16.25 -31.19 -19.27
N CYS A 306 14.93 -31.20 -18.96
CA CYS A 306 14.07 -32.39 -19.08
C CYS A 306 13.00 -32.19 -20.15
N ASP A 307 12.48 -33.31 -20.66
CA ASP A 307 11.29 -33.36 -21.53
C ASP A 307 9.99 -33.21 -20.73
N ASN A 308 8.83 -33.29 -21.41
CA ASN A 308 7.50 -33.21 -20.78
C ASN A 308 7.21 -34.31 -19.75
N ASN A 309 7.94 -35.44 -19.79
CA ASN A 309 7.80 -36.55 -18.87
C ASN A 309 8.78 -36.46 -17.69
N GLY A 310 9.56 -35.39 -17.62
CA GLY A 310 10.61 -35.22 -16.60
C GLY A 310 11.89 -36.01 -16.86
N VAL A 311 12.04 -36.61 -18.04
CA VAL A 311 13.25 -37.35 -18.42
C VAL A 311 14.34 -36.39 -18.90
N PRO A 312 15.56 -36.47 -18.32
CA PRO A 312 16.67 -35.63 -18.75
C PRO A 312 17.04 -35.85 -20.22
N VAL A 313 17.10 -34.77 -20.99
CA VAL A 313 17.49 -34.81 -22.41
C VAL A 313 19.00 -34.79 -22.59
N PRO A 314 19.58 -35.30 -23.70
CA PRO A 314 21.01 -35.30 -23.96
C PRO A 314 21.62 -33.89 -24.02
N SER A 315 22.95 -33.82 -23.79
CA SER A 315 23.70 -32.58 -24.10
C SER A 315 23.55 -32.26 -25.61
N GLY A 316 23.39 -30.98 -25.91
CA GLY A 316 23.17 -30.57 -27.29
C GLY A 316 22.59 -29.17 -27.44
N ILE A 317 22.24 -28.86 -28.68
CA ILE A 317 21.56 -27.60 -29.03
C ILE A 317 20.06 -27.82 -29.01
N TYR A 318 19.36 -26.90 -28.35
CA TYR A 318 17.92 -26.82 -28.29
C TYR A 318 17.46 -25.44 -28.74
N PHE A 319 16.21 -25.34 -29.16
CA PHE A 319 15.57 -24.07 -29.47
C PHE A 319 14.40 -23.87 -28.54
N TYR A 320 14.24 -22.65 -28.02
CA TYR A 320 13.05 -22.27 -27.26
C TYR A 320 12.32 -21.16 -27.99
N GLN A 321 11.00 -21.25 -27.99
CA GLN A 321 10.12 -20.36 -28.73
C GLN A 321 9.08 -19.76 -27.78
N LEU A 322 8.96 -18.43 -27.83
CA LEU A 322 7.80 -17.69 -27.32
C LEU A 322 6.80 -17.54 -28.46
N ASN A 323 5.54 -17.88 -28.19
CA ASN A 323 4.41 -17.66 -29.08
C ASN A 323 3.24 -17.04 -28.30
N THR A 324 2.72 -15.91 -28.80
CA THR A 324 1.56 -15.19 -28.21
C THR A 324 0.40 -15.07 -29.20
N GLY A 325 0.42 -15.84 -30.28
CA GLY A 325 -0.55 -15.72 -31.38
C GLY A 325 -0.21 -14.61 -32.36
N SER A 326 0.05 -13.39 -31.88
CA SER A 326 0.45 -12.23 -32.70
C SER A 326 1.97 -12.04 -32.84
N TYR A 327 2.75 -12.69 -31.98
CA TYR A 327 4.22 -12.60 -31.97
C TYR A 327 4.84 -13.98 -31.76
N SER A 328 5.88 -14.26 -32.50
CA SER A 328 6.68 -15.48 -32.35
C SER A 328 8.17 -15.16 -32.45
N LYS A 329 8.95 -15.66 -31.52
CA LYS A 329 10.41 -15.52 -31.50
C LYS A 329 11.05 -16.80 -31.00
N THR A 330 12.12 -17.22 -31.69
CA THR A 330 12.89 -18.41 -31.32
C THR A 330 14.32 -18.04 -30.99
N ARG A 331 14.91 -18.69 -29.99
CA ARG A 331 16.31 -18.57 -29.60
C ARG A 331 16.95 -19.93 -29.35
N LYS A 332 18.28 -19.96 -29.37
CA LYS A 332 19.10 -21.14 -29.17
C LYS A 332 19.55 -21.26 -27.71
N ALA A 333 19.47 -22.47 -27.15
CA ALA A 333 20.05 -22.86 -25.86
C ALA A 333 21.05 -24.03 -26.07
N ILE A 334 22.10 -24.05 -25.27
CA ILE A 334 23.13 -25.10 -25.32
C ILE A 334 23.18 -25.78 -23.96
N LEU A 335 22.78 -27.05 -23.91
CA LEU A 335 22.86 -27.90 -22.72
C LEU A 335 24.18 -28.64 -22.71
N MET A 336 24.94 -28.51 -21.63
CA MET A 336 26.14 -29.27 -21.35
C MET A 336 25.97 -30.03 -20.05
N LYS A 337 26.24 -31.32 -20.10
CA LYS A 337 26.27 -32.19 -18.91
C LYS A 337 27.68 -32.54 -18.57
#